data_673888ff09bce88a185a017cac6137d0
#
_entry.id   673888ff09bce88a185a017cac6137d0
#
_cell.length_a   1.000
_cell.length_b   1.000
_cell.length_c   1.000
_cell.angle_alpha   90.00
_cell.angle_beta   90.00
_cell.angle_gamma   90.00
#
_symmetry.space_group_name_H-M   'P 1'
#
loop_
_entity.id
_entity.type
_entity.pdbx_description
1 polymer ?
#
loop_
_entity_poly.entity_id
_entity_poly.type
_entity_poly.pdbx_seq_one_letter_code
_entity_poly.pdbx_strand_id
1 'polypeptide(L)'
;MLEVIAAERIHSAIDRPWTADEERRYVESLSPREAIHVAVDDVRGIVGLQTLDLWSRTLSSMAHVGQVGTFLLPEWRGRGLGRRLWIATTAFANEAGYRKLVIQVRGSNAAAREFYRRLGFQDCGRLSRQVVIDGIEDDEVLMEFFIESPRSPHG
;
A
#
# COMPACT_ATOMS: atom_id res chain seq x y z
N MET A 1 -11.38 -6.33 -9.91
CA MET A 1 -11.14 -5.95 -8.50
C MET A 1 -11.04 -4.44 -8.32
N LEU A 2 -10.16 -3.75 -9.00
CA LEU A 2 -10.00 -2.29 -8.84
C LEU A 2 -11.26 -1.49 -9.21
N GLU A 3 -12.06 -1.95 -10.16
CA GLU A 3 -13.37 -1.34 -10.48
C GLU A 3 -14.30 -1.27 -9.27
N VAL A 4 -14.38 -2.35 -8.49
CA VAL A 4 -15.21 -2.41 -7.27
C VAL A 4 -14.68 -1.43 -6.23
N ILE A 5 -13.37 -1.37 -6.04
CA ILE A 5 -12.72 -0.48 -5.05
C ILE A 5 -12.88 0.99 -5.46
N ALA A 6 -12.69 1.30 -6.73
CA ALA A 6 -12.89 2.66 -7.24
C ALA A 6 -14.35 3.12 -7.10
N ALA A 7 -15.31 2.20 -7.28
CA ALA A 7 -16.73 2.50 -7.13
C ALA A 7 -17.15 2.88 -5.70
N GLU A 8 -16.41 2.44 -4.69
CA GLU A 8 -16.67 2.81 -3.28
C GLU A 8 -16.33 4.28 -2.97
N ARG A 9 -15.47 4.93 -3.76
CA ARG A 9 -15.12 6.37 -3.67
C ARG A 9 -14.52 6.84 -2.35
N ILE A 10 -14.27 5.95 -1.39
CA ILE A 10 -13.83 6.29 -0.03
C ILE A 10 -12.49 5.68 0.38
N HIS A 11 -12.05 4.62 -0.29
CA HIS A 11 -10.90 3.82 0.18
C HIS A 11 -9.58 4.17 -0.50
N SER A 12 -9.60 4.91 -1.60
CA SER A 12 -8.41 5.20 -2.39
C SER A 12 -8.46 6.61 -2.98
N ALA A 13 -7.31 7.16 -3.34
CA ALA A 13 -7.21 8.34 -4.19
C ALA A 13 -7.43 8.00 -5.67
N ILE A 14 -7.58 6.73 -6.03
CA ILE A 14 -7.90 6.29 -7.39
C ILE A 14 -9.35 6.70 -7.68
N ASP A 15 -9.53 7.64 -8.59
CA ASP A 15 -10.81 8.23 -8.96
C ASP A 15 -11.54 7.45 -10.07
N ARG A 16 -10.83 6.60 -10.80
CA ARG A 16 -11.34 5.71 -11.83
C ARG A 16 -10.59 4.37 -11.86
N PRO A 17 -11.22 3.29 -12.33
CA PRO A 17 -10.50 2.04 -12.57
C PRO A 17 -9.44 2.24 -13.67
N TRP A 18 -8.32 1.56 -13.53
CA TRP A 18 -7.32 1.47 -14.57
C TRP A 18 -7.78 0.53 -15.69
N THR A 19 -7.36 0.79 -16.89
CA THR A 19 -7.52 -0.15 -18.00
C THR A 19 -6.54 -1.33 -17.85
N ALA A 20 -6.84 -2.45 -18.49
CA ALA A 20 -5.94 -3.59 -18.50
C ALA A 20 -4.53 -3.26 -19.02
N ASP A 21 -4.43 -2.31 -19.98
CA ASP A 21 -3.13 -1.86 -20.50
C ASP A 21 -2.37 -0.97 -19.51
N GLU A 22 -3.06 -0.18 -18.70
CA GLU A 22 -2.44 0.60 -17.62
C GLU A 22 -1.91 -0.33 -16.53
N GLU A 23 -2.70 -1.33 -16.13
CA GLU A 23 -2.28 -2.35 -15.15
C GLU A 23 -1.08 -3.15 -15.66
N ARG A 24 -1.11 -3.58 -16.93
CA ARG A 24 0.01 -4.32 -17.55
C ARG A 24 1.28 -3.49 -17.55
N ARG A 25 1.21 -2.23 -18.01
CA ARG A 25 2.37 -1.33 -18.04
C ARG A 25 2.93 -1.09 -16.66
N TYR A 26 2.08 -0.98 -15.64
CA TYR A 26 2.53 -0.86 -14.27
C TYR A 26 3.31 -2.12 -13.83
N VAL A 27 2.75 -3.31 -14.03
CA VAL A 27 3.40 -4.58 -13.68
C VAL A 27 4.75 -4.74 -14.42
N GLU A 28 4.78 -4.44 -15.71
CA GLU A 28 6.00 -4.52 -16.53
C GLU A 28 7.07 -3.48 -16.12
N SER A 29 6.67 -2.39 -15.48
CA SER A 29 7.57 -1.33 -15.01
C SER A 29 8.24 -1.62 -13.67
N LEU A 30 7.80 -2.67 -12.96
CA LEU A 30 8.34 -2.99 -11.64
C LEU A 30 9.82 -3.41 -11.74
N SER A 31 10.63 -2.81 -10.90
CA SER A 31 12.02 -3.24 -10.71
C SER A 31 12.09 -4.51 -9.85
N PRO A 32 13.24 -5.21 -9.79
CA PRO A 32 13.42 -6.38 -8.92
C PRO A 32 13.23 -6.09 -7.42
N ARG A 33 13.20 -4.83 -7.03
CA ARG A 33 12.96 -4.39 -5.65
C ARG A 33 11.49 -4.07 -5.36
N GLU A 34 10.64 -4.05 -6.36
CA GLU A 34 9.22 -3.76 -6.25
C GLU A 34 8.41 -5.05 -6.41
N ALA A 35 7.26 -5.14 -5.77
CA ALA A 35 6.45 -6.36 -5.77
C ALA A 35 4.95 -6.08 -5.66
N ILE A 36 4.17 -7.01 -6.18
CA ILE A 36 2.73 -7.09 -5.91
C ILE A 36 2.45 -8.47 -5.33
N HIS A 37 2.01 -8.50 -4.08
CA HIS A 37 1.50 -9.71 -3.45
C HIS A 37 0.00 -9.80 -3.66
N VAL A 38 -0.51 -10.95 -4.06
CA VAL A 38 -1.93 -11.16 -4.34
C VAL A 38 -2.53 -12.22 -3.43
N ALA A 39 -3.77 -11.99 -3.00
CA ALA A 39 -4.60 -12.99 -2.38
C ALA A 39 -5.55 -13.56 -3.44
N VAL A 40 -5.53 -14.87 -3.62
CA VAL A 40 -6.31 -15.56 -4.64
C VAL A 40 -7.30 -16.51 -3.97
N ASP A 41 -8.54 -16.44 -4.43
CA ASP A 41 -9.59 -17.42 -4.14
C ASP A 41 -9.80 -18.30 -5.36
N ASP A 42 -10.01 -19.59 -5.15
CA ASP A 42 -10.09 -20.57 -6.24
C ASP A 42 -11.27 -20.35 -7.20
N VAL A 43 -12.31 -19.66 -6.73
CA VAL A 43 -13.53 -19.39 -7.53
C VAL A 43 -13.55 -17.95 -8.06
N ARG A 44 -13.15 -16.99 -7.23
CA ARG A 44 -13.25 -15.55 -7.51
C ARG A 44 -12.00 -14.97 -8.18
N GLY A 45 -10.89 -15.71 -8.15
CA GLY A 45 -9.59 -15.20 -8.60
C GLY A 45 -8.98 -14.24 -7.59
N ILE A 46 -8.38 -13.13 -8.06
CA ILE A 46 -7.73 -12.16 -7.17
C ILE A 46 -8.78 -11.40 -6.36
N VAL A 47 -8.71 -11.54 -5.04
CA VAL A 47 -9.63 -10.92 -4.06
C VAL A 47 -8.96 -9.83 -3.22
N GLY A 48 -7.65 -9.73 -3.31
CA GLY A 48 -6.88 -8.69 -2.67
C GLY A 48 -5.47 -8.61 -3.23
N LEU A 49 -4.84 -7.44 -3.06
CA LEU A 49 -3.44 -7.27 -3.40
C LEU A 49 -2.79 -6.22 -2.48
N GLN A 50 -1.48 -6.32 -2.37
CA GLN A 50 -0.65 -5.31 -1.73
C GLN A 50 0.55 -5.03 -2.62
N THR A 51 0.75 -3.75 -2.93
CA THR A 51 1.89 -3.28 -3.71
C THR A 51 3.02 -2.82 -2.79
N LEU A 52 4.24 -3.00 -3.25
CA LEU A 52 5.43 -2.37 -2.69
C LEU A 52 6.18 -1.72 -3.84
N ASP A 53 6.18 -0.41 -3.86
CA ASP A 53 6.86 0.43 -4.84
C ASP A 53 8.03 1.17 -4.19
N LEU A 54 9.03 1.56 -4.98
CA LEU A 54 10.03 2.53 -4.54
C LEU A 54 9.36 3.89 -4.30
N TRP A 55 9.65 4.53 -3.17
CA TRP A 55 9.19 5.90 -2.91
C TRP A 55 9.66 6.88 -3.98
N SER A 56 10.89 6.71 -4.43
CA SER A 56 11.47 7.44 -5.56
C SER A 56 12.30 6.50 -6.42
N ARG A 57 12.00 6.48 -7.71
CA ARG A 57 12.75 5.69 -8.71
C ARG A 57 14.01 6.42 -9.23
N THR A 58 14.15 7.70 -8.91
CA THR A 58 15.21 8.57 -9.44
C THR A 58 16.24 9.01 -8.40
N LEU A 59 15.88 9.01 -7.11
CA LEU A 59 16.74 9.49 -6.04
C LEU A 59 17.31 8.32 -5.23
N SER A 60 18.60 8.02 -5.44
CA SER A 60 19.29 6.95 -4.71
C SER A 60 19.35 7.17 -3.20
N SER A 61 19.34 8.43 -2.76
CA SER A 61 19.26 8.80 -1.33
C SER A 61 17.97 8.33 -0.63
N MET A 62 16.92 8.05 -1.42
CA MET A 62 15.63 7.53 -0.94
C MET A 62 15.42 6.05 -1.28
N ALA A 63 16.43 5.36 -1.82
CA ALA A 63 16.30 3.97 -2.26
C ALA A 63 15.97 2.98 -1.12
N HIS A 64 16.11 3.37 0.13
CA HIS A 64 15.74 2.58 1.30
C HIS A 64 14.28 2.78 1.74
N VAL A 65 13.51 3.62 1.05
CA VAL A 65 12.12 3.93 1.35
C VAL A 65 11.20 3.28 0.32
N GLY A 66 10.24 2.50 0.80
CA GLY A 66 9.17 1.93 -0.02
C GLY A 66 7.82 2.55 0.28
N GLN A 67 6.93 2.50 -0.70
CA GLN A 67 5.53 2.88 -0.56
C GLN A 67 4.66 1.62 -0.68
N VAL A 68 3.70 1.48 0.22
CA VAL A 68 2.79 0.33 0.23
C VAL A 68 1.36 0.79 -0.06
N GLY A 69 0.66 0.04 -0.91
CA GLY A 69 -0.76 0.18 -1.14
C GLY A 69 -1.48 -1.15 -0.89
N THR A 70 -2.61 -1.13 -0.21
CA THR A 70 -3.40 -2.34 0.09
C THR A 70 -4.81 -2.21 -0.44
N PHE A 71 -5.25 -3.20 -1.18
CA PHE A 71 -6.57 -3.26 -1.80
C PHE A 71 -7.20 -4.64 -1.54
N LEU A 72 -8.40 -4.64 -0.96
CA LEU A 72 -9.18 -5.86 -0.69
C LEU A 72 -10.61 -5.65 -1.17
N LEU A 73 -11.18 -6.67 -1.81
CA LEU A 73 -12.61 -6.66 -2.09
C LEU A 73 -13.41 -6.53 -0.79
N PRO A 74 -14.53 -5.77 -0.78
CA PRO A 74 -15.30 -5.48 0.43
C PRO A 74 -15.66 -6.71 1.24
N GLU A 75 -16.15 -7.75 0.59
CA GLU A 75 -16.56 -9.00 1.22
C GLU A 75 -15.41 -9.85 1.78
N TRP A 76 -14.16 -9.48 1.45
CA TRP A 76 -12.95 -10.15 1.91
C TRP A 76 -12.21 -9.38 3.01
N ARG A 77 -12.72 -8.22 3.40
CA ARG A 77 -12.18 -7.43 4.52
C ARG A 77 -12.54 -8.06 5.87
N GLY A 78 -11.74 -7.78 6.89
CA GLY A 78 -11.98 -8.32 8.23
C GLY A 78 -11.72 -9.82 8.38
N ARG A 79 -11.11 -10.49 7.39
CA ARG A 79 -10.80 -11.93 7.39
C ARG A 79 -9.31 -12.23 7.55
N GLY A 80 -8.52 -11.24 7.94
CA GLY A 80 -7.07 -11.40 8.13
C GLY A 80 -6.23 -11.40 6.85
N LEU A 81 -6.82 -11.22 5.66
CA LEU A 81 -6.08 -11.23 4.39
C LEU A 81 -5.08 -10.07 4.30
N GLY A 82 -5.46 -8.88 4.74
CA GLY A 82 -4.55 -7.73 4.76
C GLY A 82 -3.30 -7.99 5.58
N ARG A 83 -3.44 -8.65 6.73
CA ARG A 83 -2.30 -9.04 7.56
C ARG A 83 -1.42 -10.11 6.88
N ARG A 84 -2.02 -11.08 6.20
CA ARG A 84 -1.27 -12.10 5.45
C ARG A 84 -0.47 -11.49 4.30
N LEU A 85 -1.08 -10.57 3.56
CA LEU A 85 -0.37 -9.79 2.53
C LEU A 85 0.77 -8.98 3.13
N TRP A 86 0.54 -8.32 4.26
CA TRP A 86 1.55 -7.57 4.98
C TRP A 86 2.76 -8.41 5.40
N ILE A 87 2.54 -9.63 5.91
CA ILE A 87 3.62 -10.55 6.26
C ILE A 87 4.51 -10.85 5.05
N ALA A 88 3.90 -11.14 3.90
CA ALA A 88 4.64 -11.39 2.67
C ALA A 88 5.39 -10.14 2.18
N THR A 89 4.72 -8.99 2.21
CA THR A 89 5.33 -7.72 1.77
C THR A 89 6.50 -7.29 2.66
N THR A 90 6.39 -7.42 3.98
CA THR A 90 7.49 -7.05 4.89
C THR A 90 8.66 -8.01 4.80
N ALA A 91 8.42 -9.30 4.61
CA ALA A 91 9.50 -10.27 4.36
C ALA A 91 10.28 -9.89 3.09
N PHE A 92 9.58 -9.66 1.98
CA PHE A 92 10.18 -9.21 0.74
C PHE A 92 10.91 -7.87 0.89
N ALA A 93 10.29 -6.89 1.56
CA ALA A 93 10.89 -5.57 1.76
C ALA A 93 12.21 -5.66 2.54
N ASN A 94 12.26 -6.49 3.58
CA ASN A 94 13.47 -6.72 4.36
C ASN A 94 14.59 -7.33 3.49
N GLU A 95 14.28 -8.35 2.70
CA GLU A 95 15.22 -9.00 1.77
C GLU A 95 15.70 -8.03 0.68
N ALA A 96 14.80 -7.19 0.16
CA ALA A 96 15.11 -6.18 -0.85
C ALA A 96 15.87 -4.96 -0.30
N GLY A 97 16.14 -4.90 1.02
CA GLY A 97 16.96 -3.86 1.65
C GLY A 97 16.22 -2.56 1.95
N TYR A 98 14.89 -2.59 2.04
CA TYR A 98 14.14 -1.45 2.55
C TYR A 98 14.36 -1.31 4.07
N ARG A 99 14.37 -0.06 4.55
CA ARG A 99 14.48 0.28 5.98
C ARG A 99 13.27 1.06 6.48
N LYS A 100 12.49 1.62 5.57
CA LYS A 100 11.30 2.41 5.87
C LYS A 100 10.23 2.13 4.84
N LEU A 101 8.99 1.96 5.32
CA LEU A 101 7.81 1.87 4.47
C LEU A 101 6.85 3.01 4.81
N VAL A 102 6.27 3.60 3.77
CA VAL A 102 5.32 4.71 3.88
C VAL A 102 4.01 4.30 3.25
N ILE A 103 2.92 4.73 3.81
CA ILE A 103 1.59 4.66 3.22
C ILE A 103 0.94 6.02 3.20
N GLN A 104 0.08 6.20 2.23
CA GLN A 104 -0.77 7.37 2.06
C GLN A 104 -2.22 6.90 2.18
N VAL A 105 -2.95 7.44 3.16
CA VAL A 105 -4.32 7.06 3.47
C VAL A 105 -5.21 8.28 3.46
N ARG A 106 -6.37 8.20 2.82
CA ARG A 106 -7.36 9.28 2.88
C ARG A 106 -7.75 9.55 4.33
N GLY A 107 -7.85 10.83 4.70
CA GLY A 107 -8.18 11.26 6.05
C GLY A 107 -9.52 10.72 6.54
N SER A 108 -10.50 10.59 5.64
CA SER A 108 -11.81 9.99 5.92
C SER A 108 -11.78 8.47 6.11
N ASN A 109 -10.73 7.76 5.67
CA ASN A 109 -10.62 6.30 5.78
C ASN A 109 -10.07 5.88 7.15
N ALA A 110 -10.88 6.03 8.18
CA ALA A 110 -10.51 5.67 9.56
C ALA A 110 -10.19 4.18 9.71
N ALA A 111 -10.89 3.31 8.98
CA ALA A 111 -10.69 1.86 9.04
C ALA A 111 -9.29 1.45 8.53
N ALA A 112 -8.82 2.04 7.43
CA ALA A 112 -7.48 1.78 6.91
C ALA A 112 -6.41 2.31 7.88
N ARG A 113 -6.59 3.51 8.43
CA ARG A 113 -5.65 4.09 9.40
C ARG A 113 -5.51 3.19 10.64
N GLU A 114 -6.61 2.69 11.16
CA GLU A 114 -6.60 1.77 12.30
C GLU A 114 -5.93 0.43 11.94
N PHE A 115 -6.22 -0.11 10.76
CA PHE A 115 -5.57 -1.32 10.25
C PHE A 115 -4.05 -1.16 10.24
N TYR A 116 -3.53 -0.07 9.67
CA TYR A 116 -2.09 0.16 9.60
C TYR A 116 -1.46 0.44 10.97
N ARG A 117 -2.16 1.10 11.90
CA ARG A 117 -1.66 1.25 13.28
C ARG A 117 -1.48 -0.09 13.97
N ARG A 118 -2.40 -1.04 13.75
CA ARG A 118 -2.26 -2.41 14.29
C ARG A 118 -1.10 -3.18 13.69
N LEU A 119 -0.65 -2.82 12.51
CA LEU A 119 0.55 -3.36 11.88
C LEU A 119 1.84 -2.68 12.35
N GLY A 120 1.75 -1.62 13.16
CA GLY A 120 2.89 -0.89 13.71
C GLY A 120 3.24 0.40 12.98
N PHE A 121 2.44 0.85 12.02
CA PHE A 121 2.60 2.17 11.42
C PHE A 121 2.24 3.29 12.38
N GLN A 122 2.93 4.41 12.26
CA GLN A 122 2.69 5.63 13.03
C GLN A 122 2.35 6.78 12.09
N ASP A 123 1.42 7.64 12.50
CA ASP A 123 1.10 8.88 11.76
C ASP A 123 2.35 9.78 11.76
N CYS A 124 2.78 10.26 10.58
CA CYS A 124 3.96 11.10 10.46
C CYS A 124 3.70 12.42 9.71
N GLY A 125 2.53 12.60 9.13
CA GLY A 125 2.17 13.83 8.44
C GLY A 125 0.75 13.83 7.93
N ARG A 126 0.29 15.03 7.50
CA ARG A 126 -1.03 15.25 6.92
C ARG A 126 -0.94 16.32 5.85
N LEU A 127 -1.48 16.03 4.69
CA LEU A 127 -1.65 16.96 3.59
C LEU A 127 -3.12 17.35 3.51
N SER A 128 -3.43 18.61 3.79
CA SER A 128 -4.81 19.09 3.81
C SER A 128 -5.36 19.25 2.40
N ARG A 129 -6.60 18.83 2.17
CA ARG A 129 -7.34 18.93 0.91
C ARG A 129 -6.56 18.39 -0.30
N GLN A 130 -5.86 17.27 -0.09
CA GLN A 130 -4.95 16.67 -1.06
C GLN A 130 -5.69 15.91 -2.16
N VAL A 131 -6.86 15.36 -1.84
CA VAL A 131 -7.64 14.52 -2.75
C VAL A 131 -8.99 15.16 -3.00
N VAL A 132 -9.43 15.20 -4.27
CA VAL A 132 -10.78 15.63 -4.65
C VAL A 132 -11.45 14.50 -5.41
N ILE A 133 -12.55 13.97 -4.88
CA ILE A 133 -13.39 12.96 -5.54
C ILE A 133 -14.83 13.45 -5.52
N ASP A 134 -15.46 13.49 -6.69
CA ASP A 134 -16.84 13.98 -6.86
C ASP A 134 -17.05 15.40 -6.26
N GLY A 135 -16.04 16.26 -6.36
CA GLY A 135 -16.07 17.62 -5.82
C GLY A 135 -15.90 17.72 -4.30
N ILE A 136 -15.67 16.60 -3.62
CA ILE A 136 -15.45 16.55 -2.17
C ILE A 136 -13.94 16.50 -1.89
N GLU A 137 -13.47 17.49 -1.15
CA GLU A 137 -12.07 17.53 -0.69
C GLU A 137 -11.86 16.58 0.49
N ASP A 138 -10.72 15.90 0.51
CA ASP A 138 -10.29 15.07 1.62
C ASP A 138 -8.78 15.28 1.86
N ASP A 139 -8.37 15.10 3.09
CA ASP A 139 -6.97 15.12 3.45
C ASP A 139 -6.30 13.78 3.11
N GLU A 140 -4.99 13.80 3.04
CA GLU A 140 -4.18 12.60 2.97
C GLU A 140 -3.29 12.51 4.21
N VAL A 141 -3.36 11.39 4.92
CA VAL A 141 -2.54 11.10 6.09
C VAL A 141 -1.36 10.24 5.66
N LEU A 142 -0.17 10.66 6.01
CA LEU A 142 1.06 9.91 5.83
C LEU A 142 1.33 9.10 7.10
N MET A 143 1.59 7.82 6.91
CA MET A 143 2.00 6.94 8.01
C MET A 143 3.28 6.21 7.63
N GLU A 144 4.13 5.93 8.60
CA GLU A 144 5.44 5.30 8.40
C GLU A 144 5.65 4.10 9.30
N PHE A 145 6.42 3.16 8.78
CA PHE A 145 6.86 1.95 9.48
C PHE A 145 8.36 1.76 9.25
N PHE A 146 9.12 1.49 10.31
CA PHE A 146 10.55 1.20 10.22
C PHE A 146 10.81 -0.30 10.29
N ILE A 147 11.49 -0.83 9.27
CA ILE A 147 11.99 -2.19 9.28
C ILE A 147 13.25 -2.19 10.17
N GLU A 148 13.18 -2.86 11.30
CA GLU A 148 14.34 -2.99 12.20
C GLU A 148 15.43 -3.78 11.48
N SER A 149 16.59 -3.15 11.29
CA SER A 149 17.79 -3.90 10.91
C SER A 149 18.12 -4.87 12.03
N PRO A 150 18.51 -6.14 11.75
CA PRO A 150 19.02 -7.00 12.77
C PRO A 150 20.16 -6.26 13.48
N ARG A 151 20.02 -6.07 14.79
CA ARG A 151 21.06 -5.41 15.60
C ARG A 151 22.34 -6.20 15.40
N SER A 152 23.37 -5.56 14.87
CA SER A 152 24.70 -6.17 14.83
C SER A 152 25.08 -6.57 16.27
N PRO A 153 25.51 -7.83 16.51
CA PRO A 153 25.81 -8.31 17.85
C PRO A 153 27.06 -7.68 18.48
N HIS A 154 27.59 -6.60 17.89
CA HIS A 154 28.79 -5.91 18.37
C HIS A 154 28.54 -4.39 18.40
N GLY A 155 28.17 -3.92 19.55
CA GLY A 155 28.16 -2.53 19.95
C GLY A 155 28.43 -2.46 21.45
#